data_63e6ca55d42c5376f5c01e7a5f1b7e2e
#
_entry.id   63e6ca55d42c5376f5c01e7a5f1b7e2e
#
_cell.length_a   1.000
_cell.length_b   1.000
_cell.length_c   1.000
_cell.angle_alpha   90.00
_cell.angle_beta   90.00
_cell.angle_gamma   90.00
#
_symmetry.space_group_name_H-M   'P 1'
#
loop_
_entity.id
_entity.type
_entity.pdbx_description
1 polymer ?
#
loop_
_entity_poly.entity_id
_entity_poly.type
_entity_poly.pdbx_seq_one_letter_code
_entity_poly.pdbx_strand_id
1 'polypeptide(L)'
;MMIEEFGPRVASVWNHLRTTTRNLVERAWKSSGGGSVMQIPQSTPYDPRADHELSQLLAALDEHTVEAGLSAGDASREARRLADACASVLTQQTQSAEVFSQLIQRAHQRNDYARVDALAGMLPERLAPSEMCELARSNKVVVRALAQEALTQMPASLLAILLRDPVDALVARHALERQATEYASEEAYRALRDFEDFSAEEF
;
A
#
# COMPACT_ATOMS: atom_id res chain seq x y z
N MET A 1 8.38 -24.77 10.77
CA MET A 1 7.14 -24.29 10.13
C MET A 1 6.84 -25.20 8.97
N MET A 2 5.72 -25.91 9.00
CA MET A 2 5.32 -26.82 7.92
C MET A 2 4.37 -26.08 6.97
N ILE A 3 4.94 -25.38 5.98
CA ILE A 3 4.18 -24.59 4.98
C ILE A 3 3.20 -25.46 4.17
N GLU A 4 3.50 -26.74 4.02
CA GLU A 4 2.66 -27.68 3.28
C GLU A 4 1.27 -27.88 3.90
N GLU A 5 1.11 -27.61 5.21
CA GLU A 5 -0.16 -27.68 5.92
C GLU A 5 -1.11 -26.51 5.56
N PHE A 6 -0.59 -25.43 4.96
CA PHE A 6 -1.37 -24.27 4.52
C PHE A 6 -1.93 -24.41 3.10
N GLY A 7 -1.87 -25.61 2.54
CA GLY A 7 -2.42 -25.94 1.23
C GLY A 7 -1.45 -25.73 0.05
N PRO A 8 -1.81 -26.28 -1.11
CA PRO A 8 -0.91 -26.35 -2.26
C PRO A 8 -0.54 -24.99 -2.84
N ARG A 9 -1.44 -24.00 -2.77
CA ARG A 9 -1.19 -22.64 -3.29
C ARG A 9 -0.16 -21.92 -2.45
N VAL A 10 -0.28 -21.94 -1.12
CA VAL A 10 0.70 -21.33 -0.22
C VAL A 10 2.06 -22.00 -0.36
N ALA A 11 2.09 -23.34 -0.42
CA ALA A 11 3.31 -24.10 -0.63
C ALA A 11 3.98 -23.76 -1.97
N SER A 12 3.21 -23.62 -3.05
CA SER A 12 3.72 -23.21 -4.36
C SER A 12 4.37 -21.82 -4.31
N VAL A 13 3.66 -20.82 -3.78
CA VAL A 13 4.20 -19.45 -3.66
C VAL A 13 5.46 -19.46 -2.80
N TRP A 14 5.43 -20.11 -1.66
CA TRP A 14 6.60 -20.24 -0.77
C TRP A 14 7.83 -20.82 -1.49
N ASN A 15 7.63 -21.84 -2.29
CA ASN A 15 8.73 -22.50 -3.02
C ASN A 15 9.33 -21.59 -4.11
N HIS A 16 8.61 -20.61 -4.61
CA HIS A 16 9.10 -19.65 -5.59
C HIS A 16 9.76 -18.41 -4.96
N LEU A 17 9.62 -18.20 -3.65
CA LEU A 17 10.30 -17.10 -2.97
C LEU A 17 11.82 -17.26 -3.04
N ARG A 18 12.51 -16.14 -3.20
CA ARG A 18 13.97 -16.09 -3.04
C ARG A 18 14.37 -16.42 -1.59
N THR A 19 15.57 -16.97 -1.42
CA THR A 19 16.11 -17.30 -0.09
C THR A 19 16.15 -16.08 0.83
N THR A 20 16.46 -14.90 0.29
CA THR A 20 16.47 -13.62 1.05
C THR A 20 15.09 -13.28 1.59
N THR A 21 14.06 -13.39 0.76
CA THR A 21 12.66 -13.13 1.14
C THR A 21 12.15 -14.14 2.15
N ARG A 22 12.46 -15.44 1.98
CA ARG A 22 12.12 -16.49 2.97
C ARG A 22 12.74 -16.19 4.33
N ASN A 23 14.03 -15.86 4.37
CA ASN A 23 14.74 -15.52 5.61
C ASN A 23 14.13 -14.29 6.30
N LEU A 24 13.63 -13.33 5.53
CA LEU A 24 12.96 -12.14 6.06
C LEU A 24 11.64 -12.53 6.74
N VAL A 25 10.82 -13.34 6.07
CA VAL A 25 9.56 -13.86 6.62
C VAL A 25 9.77 -14.70 7.86
N GLU A 26 10.74 -15.63 7.84
CA GLU A 26 11.03 -16.48 8.99
C GLU A 26 11.47 -15.69 10.21
N ARG A 27 12.28 -14.65 10.01
CA ARG A 27 12.68 -13.74 11.10
C ARG A 27 11.48 -12.97 11.66
N ALA A 28 10.65 -12.41 10.79
CA ALA A 28 9.46 -11.69 11.19
C ALA A 28 8.48 -12.59 11.96
N TRP A 29 8.28 -13.81 11.48
CA TRP A 29 7.41 -14.78 12.14
C TRP A 29 7.92 -15.22 13.53
N LYS A 30 9.23 -15.46 13.68
CA LYS A 30 9.84 -15.75 14.98
C LYS A 30 9.69 -14.60 15.96
N SER A 31 9.85 -13.35 15.49
CA SER A 31 9.68 -12.15 16.33
C SER A 31 8.24 -11.94 16.77
N SER A 32 7.25 -12.28 15.95
CA SER A 32 5.83 -12.16 16.29
C SER A 32 5.38 -13.10 17.41
N GLY A 33 6.16 -14.15 17.73
CA GLY A 33 5.91 -15.06 18.85
C GLY A 33 6.35 -14.50 20.20
N GLY A 34 7.19 -13.48 20.26
CA GLY A 34 7.78 -12.90 21.46
C GLY A 34 7.26 -11.52 21.88
N GLY A 35 6.21 -11.00 21.24
CA GLY A 35 5.66 -9.66 21.56
C GLY A 35 6.52 -8.47 21.10
N SER A 36 7.66 -8.71 20.48
CA SER A 36 8.53 -7.67 19.92
C SER A 36 8.24 -7.48 18.44
N VAL A 37 7.89 -6.27 18.04
CA VAL A 37 7.80 -5.90 16.63
C VAL A 37 9.21 -5.94 16.03
N MET A 38 9.43 -6.77 15.02
CA MET A 38 10.69 -6.80 14.29
C MET A 38 10.89 -5.43 13.62
N GLN A 39 11.90 -4.68 14.05
CA GLN A 39 12.33 -3.50 13.32
C GLN A 39 13.29 -3.92 12.22
N ILE A 40 12.88 -3.66 10.97
CA ILE A 40 13.79 -3.81 9.83
C ILE A 40 14.77 -2.64 9.90
N PRO A 41 16.10 -2.88 9.83
CA PRO A 41 17.06 -1.78 9.81
C PRO A 41 16.74 -0.81 8.68
N GLN A 42 16.64 0.48 9.00
CA GLN A 42 16.34 1.55 8.02
C GLN A 42 17.39 1.66 6.90
N SER A 43 18.56 1.05 7.10
CA SER A 43 19.64 0.98 6.12
C SER A 43 19.46 -0.10 5.04
N THR A 44 18.41 -0.93 5.15
CA THR A 44 18.15 -1.95 4.12
C THR A 44 17.56 -1.26 2.88
N PRO A 45 18.22 -1.32 1.71
CA PRO A 45 17.66 -0.72 0.50
C PRO A 45 16.32 -1.41 0.14
N TYR A 46 15.40 -0.60 -0.39
CA TYR A 46 14.12 -1.09 -0.87
C TYR A 46 14.30 -2.11 -2.00
N ASP A 47 13.64 -3.26 -1.90
CA ASP A 47 13.65 -4.32 -2.92
C ASP A 47 12.23 -4.57 -3.45
N PRO A 48 11.87 -4.03 -4.63
CA PRO A 48 10.54 -4.21 -5.22
C PRO A 48 10.18 -5.69 -5.47
N ARG A 49 11.20 -6.53 -5.71
CA ARG A 49 10.96 -7.97 -5.91
C ARG A 49 10.56 -8.66 -4.61
N ALA A 50 11.16 -8.26 -3.49
CA ALA A 50 10.75 -8.76 -2.18
C ALA A 50 9.33 -8.34 -1.84
N ASP A 51 8.94 -7.11 -2.14
CA ASP A 51 7.58 -6.62 -1.99
C ASP A 51 6.57 -7.46 -2.79
N HIS A 52 6.86 -7.70 -4.06
CA HIS A 52 6.00 -8.51 -4.91
C HIS A 52 5.87 -9.95 -4.41
N GLU A 53 6.98 -10.59 -4.06
CA GLU A 53 7.00 -11.95 -3.50
C GLU A 53 6.21 -12.05 -2.19
N LEU A 54 6.38 -11.08 -1.28
CA LEU A 54 5.67 -11.03 0.00
C LEU A 54 4.17 -10.74 -0.19
N SER A 55 3.82 -9.88 -1.13
CA SER A 55 2.44 -9.56 -1.50
C SER A 55 1.71 -10.80 -2.00
N GLN A 56 2.34 -11.59 -2.88
CA GLN A 56 1.78 -12.86 -3.36
C GLN A 56 1.59 -13.88 -2.23
N LEU A 57 2.58 -13.99 -1.33
CA LEU A 57 2.47 -14.88 -0.18
C LEU A 57 1.35 -14.46 0.75
N LEU A 58 1.24 -13.16 1.04
CA LEU A 58 0.18 -12.60 1.86
C LEU A 58 -1.20 -12.90 1.26
N ALA A 59 -1.37 -12.70 -0.05
CA ALA A 59 -2.62 -13.00 -0.75
C ALA A 59 -3.01 -14.49 -0.64
N ALA A 60 -2.04 -15.39 -0.87
CA ALA A 60 -2.28 -16.83 -0.77
C ALA A 60 -2.66 -17.27 0.67
N LEU A 61 -2.03 -16.67 1.68
CA LEU A 61 -2.34 -16.94 3.09
C LEU A 61 -3.72 -16.41 3.49
N ASP A 62 -4.08 -15.19 3.07
CA ASP A 62 -5.39 -14.61 3.36
C ASP A 62 -6.51 -15.43 2.69
N GLU A 63 -6.33 -15.87 1.45
CA GLU A 63 -7.27 -16.76 0.74
C GLU A 63 -7.44 -18.09 1.48
N HIS A 64 -6.33 -18.75 1.86
CA HIS A 64 -6.37 -19.98 2.65
C HIS A 64 -7.15 -19.80 3.96
N THR A 65 -6.97 -18.67 4.65
CA THR A 65 -7.68 -18.41 5.91
C THR A 65 -9.17 -18.15 5.72
N VAL A 66 -9.59 -17.62 4.58
CA VAL A 66 -11.00 -17.44 4.20
C VAL A 66 -11.63 -18.79 3.86
N GLU A 67 -10.96 -19.62 3.05
CA GLU A 67 -11.44 -20.95 2.65
C GLU A 67 -11.59 -21.91 3.84
N ALA A 68 -10.62 -21.86 4.79
CA ALA A 68 -10.68 -22.68 6.01
C ALA A 68 -11.84 -22.27 6.95
N GLY A 69 -12.43 -21.12 6.74
CA GLY A 69 -13.59 -20.63 7.48
C GLY A 69 -13.34 -20.52 8.99
N LEU A 70 -14.43 -20.78 9.78
CA LEU A 70 -14.38 -20.76 11.25
C LEU A 70 -13.79 -22.05 11.86
N SER A 71 -13.34 -22.99 11.06
CA SER A 71 -12.63 -24.19 11.52
C SER A 71 -11.26 -23.79 12.05
N ALA A 72 -11.23 -23.33 13.29
CA ALA A 72 -10.05 -22.79 13.96
C ALA A 72 -9.08 -23.92 14.40
N GLY A 73 -8.59 -24.70 13.45
CA GLY A 73 -7.47 -25.61 13.68
C GLY A 73 -6.16 -24.83 13.92
N ASP A 74 -5.17 -25.48 14.49
CA ASP A 74 -3.85 -24.88 14.75
C ASP A 74 -3.21 -24.35 13.47
N ALA A 75 -3.34 -25.06 12.35
CA ALA A 75 -2.83 -24.64 11.04
C ALA A 75 -3.42 -23.29 10.56
N SER A 76 -4.74 -23.07 10.76
CA SER A 76 -5.36 -21.79 10.39
C SER A 76 -4.87 -20.63 11.27
N ARG A 77 -4.61 -20.88 12.56
CA ARG A 77 -4.02 -19.87 13.46
C ARG A 77 -2.58 -19.53 13.06
N GLU A 78 -1.79 -20.53 12.72
CA GLU A 78 -0.42 -20.32 12.23
C GLU A 78 -0.38 -19.59 10.90
N ALA A 79 -1.25 -19.94 9.95
CA ALA A 79 -1.37 -19.23 8.68
C ALA A 79 -1.71 -17.74 8.87
N ARG A 80 -2.64 -17.42 9.78
CA ARG A 80 -2.97 -16.03 10.15
C ARG A 80 -1.78 -15.28 10.74
N ARG A 81 -1.05 -15.90 11.66
CA ARG A 81 0.16 -15.30 12.25
C ARG A 81 1.23 -15.03 11.19
N LEU A 82 1.42 -15.96 10.26
CA LEU A 82 2.35 -15.78 9.15
C LEU A 82 1.90 -14.64 8.21
N ALA A 83 0.60 -14.57 7.89
CA ALA A 83 0.05 -13.47 7.12
C ALA A 83 0.24 -12.11 7.82
N ASP A 84 0.06 -12.05 9.14
CA ASP A 84 0.28 -10.84 9.92
C ASP A 84 1.77 -10.45 9.97
N ALA A 85 2.68 -11.42 10.02
CA ALA A 85 4.11 -11.17 9.91
C ALA A 85 4.49 -10.62 8.53
N CYS A 86 3.97 -11.21 7.43
CA CYS A 86 4.17 -10.68 6.08
C CYS A 86 3.63 -9.25 5.94
N ALA A 87 2.41 -8.99 6.41
CA ALA A 87 1.80 -7.66 6.37
C ALA A 87 2.60 -6.63 7.19
N SER A 88 3.19 -7.05 8.31
CA SER A 88 4.05 -6.17 9.12
C SER A 88 5.33 -5.80 8.38
N VAL A 89 5.99 -6.77 7.74
CA VAL A 89 7.19 -6.52 6.92
C VAL A 89 6.87 -5.57 5.77
N LEU A 90 5.82 -5.87 4.99
CA LEU A 90 5.38 -5.02 3.89
C LEU A 90 5.11 -3.58 4.34
N THR A 91 4.37 -3.40 5.44
CA THR A 91 4.08 -2.05 5.98
C THR A 91 5.34 -1.24 6.31
N GLN A 92 6.41 -1.91 6.77
CA GLN A 92 7.64 -1.21 7.17
C GLN A 92 8.47 -0.75 5.99
N GLN A 93 8.42 -1.44 4.84
CA GLN A 93 9.37 -1.21 3.76
C GLN A 93 8.74 -0.83 2.42
N THR A 94 7.44 -1.14 2.19
CA THR A 94 6.85 -0.97 0.85
C THR A 94 6.84 0.49 0.38
N GLN A 95 7.06 0.63 -0.92
CA GLN A 95 6.90 1.87 -1.69
C GLN A 95 6.00 1.61 -2.91
N SER A 96 5.24 0.53 -2.93
CA SER A 96 4.38 0.11 -4.04
C SER A 96 2.91 0.47 -3.78
N ALA A 97 2.28 1.16 -4.71
CA ALA A 97 0.85 1.47 -4.69
C ALA A 97 0.00 0.21 -4.60
N GLU A 98 0.34 -0.83 -5.37
CA GLU A 98 -0.39 -2.11 -5.36
C GLU A 98 -0.36 -2.77 -3.97
N VAL A 99 0.81 -2.79 -3.32
CA VAL A 99 0.96 -3.36 -1.97
C VAL A 99 0.21 -2.55 -0.93
N PHE A 100 0.26 -1.21 -0.97
CA PHE A 100 -0.57 -0.37 -0.11
C PHE A 100 -2.06 -0.63 -0.30
N SER A 101 -2.51 -0.75 -1.55
CA SER A 101 -3.90 -1.11 -1.85
C SER A 101 -4.31 -2.44 -1.21
N GLN A 102 -3.44 -3.46 -1.27
CA GLN A 102 -3.67 -4.76 -0.63
C GLN A 102 -3.74 -4.64 0.90
N LEU A 103 -2.78 -3.94 1.52
CA LEU A 103 -2.72 -3.77 2.97
C LEU A 103 -3.93 -2.99 3.52
N ILE A 104 -4.32 -1.91 2.85
CA ILE A 104 -5.50 -1.10 3.22
C ILE A 104 -6.77 -1.96 3.13
N GLN A 105 -6.95 -2.71 2.03
CA GLN A 105 -8.11 -3.59 1.90
C GLN A 105 -8.16 -4.67 2.98
N ARG A 106 -7.01 -5.30 3.25
CA ARG A 106 -6.90 -6.31 4.29
C ARG A 106 -7.29 -5.75 5.66
N ALA A 107 -6.79 -4.57 6.02
CA ALA A 107 -7.13 -3.91 7.28
C ALA A 107 -8.63 -3.56 7.32
N HIS A 108 -9.19 -3.01 6.25
CA HIS A 108 -10.61 -2.67 6.16
C HIS A 108 -11.52 -3.90 6.28
N GLN A 109 -11.20 -5.01 5.59
CA GLN A 109 -11.96 -6.26 5.68
C GLN A 109 -11.96 -6.87 7.09
N ARG A 110 -10.93 -6.57 7.88
CA ARG A 110 -10.81 -7.00 9.29
C ARG A 110 -11.40 -5.99 10.28
N ASN A 111 -11.99 -4.89 9.79
CA ASN A 111 -12.48 -3.76 10.59
C ASN A 111 -11.39 -3.14 11.48
N ASP A 112 -10.12 -3.24 11.08
CA ASP A 112 -8.98 -2.63 11.77
C ASP A 112 -8.78 -1.19 11.25
N TYR A 113 -9.65 -0.30 11.67
CA TYR A 113 -9.65 1.10 11.23
C TYR A 113 -8.41 1.85 11.70
N ALA A 114 -7.87 1.52 12.88
CA ALA A 114 -6.62 2.11 13.35
C ALA A 114 -5.44 1.79 12.41
N ARG A 115 -5.43 0.58 11.86
CA ARG A 115 -4.44 0.18 10.85
C ARG A 115 -4.68 0.86 9.52
N VAL A 116 -5.94 1.05 9.11
CA VAL A 116 -6.29 1.81 7.91
C VAL A 116 -5.77 3.24 8.01
N ASP A 117 -6.01 3.93 9.14
CA ASP A 117 -5.55 5.30 9.37
C ASP A 117 -4.02 5.38 9.38
N ALA A 118 -3.35 4.42 10.02
CA ALA A 118 -1.87 4.36 10.03
C ALA A 118 -1.29 4.18 8.61
N LEU A 119 -1.89 3.31 7.78
CA LEU A 119 -1.47 3.11 6.40
C LEU A 119 -1.74 4.35 5.55
N ALA A 120 -2.89 5.01 5.73
CA ALA A 120 -3.22 6.25 5.03
C ALA A 120 -2.20 7.37 5.32
N GLY A 121 -1.80 7.51 6.57
CA GLY A 121 -0.78 8.49 6.97
C GLY A 121 0.61 8.24 6.35
N MET A 122 0.91 7.00 5.95
CA MET A 122 2.19 6.67 5.30
C MET A 122 2.20 6.96 3.80
N LEU A 123 1.04 7.07 3.15
CA LEU A 123 0.95 7.22 1.69
C LEU A 123 1.76 8.41 1.16
N PRO A 124 1.61 9.65 1.67
CA PRO A 124 2.33 10.81 1.14
C PRO A 124 3.85 10.74 1.34
N GLU A 125 4.30 9.96 2.33
CA GLU A 125 5.72 9.83 2.67
C GLU A 125 6.42 8.73 1.87
N ARG A 126 5.67 7.76 1.36
CA ARG A 126 6.20 6.52 0.79
C ARG A 126 5.97 6.40 -0.72
N LEU A 127 4.92 7.01 -1.24
CA LEU A 127 4.53 6.90 -2.64
C LEU A 127 4.89 8.15 -3.43
N ALA A 128 5.33 7.95 -4.66
CA ALA A 128 5.46 9.03 -5.62
C ALA A 128 4.07 9.61 -5.99
N PRO A 129 3.97 10.89 -6.42
CA PRO A 129 2.70 11.48 -6.80
C PRO A 129 1.90 10.69 -7.85
N SER A 130 2.57 10.11 -8.84
CA SER A 130 1.94 9.26 -9.87
C SER A 130 1.36 7.97 -9.30
N GLU A 131 2.05 7.32 -8.35
CA GLU A 131 1.54 6.13 -7.65
C GLU A 131 0.34 6.47 -6.77
N MET A 132 0.32 7.66 -6.17
CA MET A 132 -0.85 8.17 -5.45
C MET A 132 -2.04 8.40 -6.40
N CYS A 133 -1.81 8.92 -7.60
CA CYS A 133 -2.83 9.05 -8.64
C CYS A 133 -3.35 7.68 -9.08
N GLU A 134 -2.49 6.66 -9.17
CA GLU A 134 -2.91 5.27 -9.45
C GLU A 134 -3.88 4.76 -8.37
N LEU A 135 -3.56 4.93 -7.09
CA LEU A 135 -4.47 4.58 -5.99
C LEU A 135 -5.78 5.36 -6.04
N ALA A 136 -5.74 6.65 -6.40
CA ALA A 136 -6.94 7.48 -6.52
C ALA A 136 -7.86 7.07 -7.68
N ARG A 137 -7.37 6.30 -8.64
CA ARG A 137 -8.15 5.65 -9.70
C ARG A 137 -8.64 4.24 -9.35
N SER A 138 -8.28 3.72 -8.19
CA SER A 138 -8.66 2.36 -7.78
C SER A 138 -10.18 2.16 -7.81
N ASN A 139 -10.62 0.97 -8.24
CA ASN A 139 -12.02 0.55 -8.13
C ASN A 139 -12.46 0.27 -6.68
N LYS A 140 -11.50 0.17 -5.76
CA LYS A 140 -11.71 -0.09 -4.33
C LYS A 140 -12.02 1.22 -3.61
N VAL A 141 -13.27 1.40 -3.21
CA VAL A 141 -13.79 2.69 -2.67
C VAL A 141 -12.92 3.25 -1.55
N VAL A 142 -12.54 2.40 -0.57
CA VAL A 142 -11.74 2.84 0.58
C VAL A 142 -10.34 3.28 0.15
N VAL A 143 -9.68 2.52 -0.72
CA VAL A 143 -8.34 2.86 -1.24
C VAL A 143 -8.39 4.19 -1.99
N ARG A 144 -9.37 4.34 -2.89
CA ARG A 144 -9.57 5.56 -3.66
C ARG A 144 -9.78 6.78 -2.77
N ALA A 145 -10.69 6.67 -1.78
CA ALA A 145 -11.00 7.78 -0.88
C ALA A 145 -9.77 8.23 -0.06
N LEU A 146 -9.01 7.27 0.48
CA LEU A 146 -7.80 7.58 1.24
C LEU A 146 -6.70 8.19 0.37
N ALA A 147 -6.53 7.71 -0.86
CA ALA A 147 -5.56 8.29 -1.78
C ALA A 147 -5.94 9.70 -2.22
N GLN A 148 -7.22 9.96 -2.49
CA GLN A 148 -7.73 11.30 -2.79
C GLN A 148 -7.51 12.27 -1.64
N GLU A 149 -7.72 11.83 -0.41
CA GLU A 149 -7.44 12.64 0.77
C GLU A 149 -5.94 12.90 0.95
N ALA A 150 -5.11 11.85 0.80
CA ALA A 150 -3.67 11.98 0.91
C ALA A 150 -3.07 12.91 -0.17
N LEU A 151 -3.61 12.93 -1.40
CA LEU A 151 -3.21 13.87 -2.45
C LEU A 151 -3.42 15.33 -2.05
N THR A 152 -4.45 15.64 -1.26
CA THR A 152 -4.67 17.01 -0.78
C THR A 152 -3.62 17.49 0.22
N GLN A 153 -2.84 16.58 0.78
CA GLN A 153 -1.75 16.89 1.72
C GLN A 153 -0.38 17.00 1.01
N MET A 154 -0.30 16.68 -0.28
CA MET A 154 0.93 16.79 -1.05
C MET A 154 1.21 18.25 -1.43
N PRO A 155 2.49 18.65 -1.59
CA PRO A 155 2.85 19.96 -2.12
C PRO A 155 2.21 20.23 -3.48
N ALA A 156 1.58 21.40 -3.65
CA ALA A 156 0.92 21.78 -4.89
C ALA A 156 1.88 21.77 -6.09
N SER A 157 3.15 22.13 -5.88
CA SER A 157 4.20 22.09 -6.90
C SER A 157 4.43 20.69 -7.49
N LEU A 158 4.30 19.62 -6.69
CA LEU A 158 4.43 18.24 -7.18
C LEU A 158 3.20 17.83 -8.00
N LEU A 159 2.00 18.23 -7.57
CA LEU A 159 0.78 17.95 -8.31
C LEU A 159 0.71 18.75 -9.63
N ALA A 160 1.25 19.97 -9.64
CA ALA A 160 1.31 20.80 -10.84
C ALA A 160 2.11 20.15 -11.98
N ILE A 161 3.16 19.40 -11.65
CA ILE A 161 3.95 18.65 -12.66
C ILE A 161 3.06 17.60 -13.35
N LEU A 162 2.16 16.95 -12.61
CA LEU A 162 1.28 15.91 -13.13
C LEU A 162 0.14 16.45 -14.01
N LEU A 163 -0.15 17.75 -13.99
CA LEU A 163 -1.16 18.35 -14.88
C LEU A 163 -0.81 18.16 -16.38
N ARG A 164 0.47 17.92 -16.69
CA ARG A 164 0.92 17.66 -18.07
C ARG A 164 0.93 16.17 -18.45
N ASP A 165 0.69 15.29 -17.48
CA ASP A 165 0.62 13.85 -17.73
C ASP A 165 -0.80 13.46 -18.12
N PRO A 166 -1.03 12.89 -19.33
CA PRO A 166 -2.38 12.56 -19.82
C PRO A 166 -3.12 11.53 -18.94
N VAL A 167 -2.40 10.73 -18.16
CA VAL A 167 -2.97 9.71 -17.27
C VAL A 167 -3.35 10.28 -15.92
N ASP A 168 -2.49 11.16 -15.37
CA ASP A 168 -2.62 11.66 -14.00
C ASP A 168 -3.25 13.04 -13.91
N ALA A 169 -3.30 13.81 -15.01
CA ALA A 169 -3.75 15.20 -15.05
C ALA A 169 -5.11 15.44 -14.37
N LEU A 170 -6.09 14.57 -14.65
CA LEU A 170 -7.43 14.74 -14.08
C LEU A 170 -7.44 14.57 -12.56
N VAL A 171 -6.70 13.60 -12.04
CA VAL A 171 -6.60 13.34 -10.59
C VAL A 171 -5.83 14.46 -9.90
N ALA A 172 -4.70 14.87 -10.48
CA ALA A 172 -3.88 15.97 -9.97
C ALA A 172 -4.66 17.29 -9.95
N ARG A 173 -5.40 17.60 -11.02
CA ARG A 173 -6.27 18.77 -11.09
C ARG A 173 -7.30 18.78 -9.98
N HIS A 174 -8.03 17.68 -9.79
CA HIS A 174 -9.02 17.55 -8.75
C HIS A 174 -8.42 17.73 -7.33
N ALA A 175 -7.23 17.19 -7.09
CA ALA A 175 -6.53 17.39 -5.82
C ALA A 175 -6.14 18.85 -5.60
N LEU A 176 -5.64 19.55 -6.62
CA LEU A 176 -5.32 20.99 -6.55
C LEU A 176 -6.58 21.86 -6.36
N GLU A 177 -7.67 21.53 -7.04
CA GLU A 177 -8.96 22.22 -6.85
C GLU A 177 -9.46 22.10 -5.40
N ARG A 178 -9.35 20.91 -4.80
CA ARG A 178 -9.66 20.70 -3.39
C ARG A 178 -8.72 21.47 -2.46
N GLN A 179 -7.42 21.49 -2.73
CA GLN A 179 -6.48 22.29 -1.96
C GLN A 179 -6.80 23.79 -2.03
N ALA A 180 -7.15 24.30 -3.20
CA ALA A 180 -7.50 25.69 -3.38
C ALA A 180 -8.82 26.08 -2.67
N THR A 181 -9.85 25.23 -2.75
CA THR A 181 -11.21 25.53 -2.26
C THR A 181 -11.41 25.13 -0.80
N GLU A 182 -11.00 23.95 -0.39
CA GLU A 182 -11.24 23.41 0.95
C GLU A 182 -10.17 23.88 1.96
N TYR A 183 -8.92 24.02 1.50
CA TYR A 183 -7.78 24.38 2.35
C TYR A 183 -7.24 25.79 2.09
N ALA A 184 -7.88 26.56 1.20
CA ALA A 184 -7.50 27.93 0.83
C ALA A 184 -6.02 28.06 0.41
N SER A 185 -5.47 27.06 -0.29
CA SER A 185 -4.08 27.05 -0.74
C SER A 185 -3.88 27.99 -1.92
N GLU A 186 -3.20 29.13 -1.69
CA GLU A 186 -2.82 30.07 -2.76
C GLU A 186 -1.88 29.42 -3.78
N GLU A 187 -1.01 28.49 -3.36
CA GLU A 187 -0.07 27.79 -4.25
C GLU A 187 -0.84 26.91 -5.24
N ALA A 188 -1.83 26.16 -4.76
CA ALA A 188 -2.69 25.34 -5.61
C ALA A 188 -3.51 26.21 -6.59
N TYR A 189 -4.04 27.34 -6.13
CA TYR A 189 -4.77 28.27 -6.99
C TYR A 189 -3.90 28.83 -8.11
N ARG A 190 -2.67 29.23 -7.79
CA ARG A 190 -1.70 29.72 -8.81
C ARG A 190 -1.35 28.60 -9.80
N ALA A 191 -1.07 27.41 -9.33
CA ALA A 191 -0.73 26.27 -10.19
C ALA A 191 -1.82 25.94 -11.22
N LEU A 192 -3.08 26.00 -10.80
CA LEU A 192 -4.23 25.78 -11.69
C LEU A 192 -4.33 26.89 -12.74
N ARG A 193 -4.23 28.14 -12.32
CA ARG A 193 -4.31 29.31 -13.21
C ARG A 193 -3.19 29.30 -14.24
N ASP A 194 -1.95 29.09 -13.80
CA ASP A 194 -0.78 29.07 -14.68
C ASP A 194 -0.87 27.94 -15.71
N PHE A 195 -1.49 26.83 -15.37
CA PHE A 195 -1.76 25.71 -16.30
C PHE A 195 -2.85 26.09 -17.33
N GLU A 196 -3.92 26.77 -16.91
CA GLU A 196 -5.00 27.22 -17.79
C GLU A 196 -4.52 28.27 -18.79
N ASP A 197 -3.72 29.25 -18.34
CA ASP A 197 -3.13 30.27 -19.18
C ASP A 197 -2.21 29.63 -20.26
N PHE A 198 -1.38 28.65 -19.86
CA PHE A 198 -0.49 27.92 -20.80
C PHE A 198 -1.29 27.13 -21.84
N SER A 199 -2.36 26.45 -21.42
CA SER A 199 -3.20 25.65 -22.32
C SER A 199 -3.99 26.50 -23.32
N ALA A 200 -4.27 27.76 -22.99
CA ALA A 200 -4.96 28.69 -23.86
C ALA A 200 -4.05 29.29 -24.95
N GLU A 201 -2.73 29.28 -24.75
CA GLU A 201 -1.75 29.79 -25.73
C GLU A 201 -1.38 28.75 -26.82
N GLU A 202 -1.66 27.46 -26.58
CA GLU A 202 -1.37 26.39 -27.53
C GLU A 202 -2.47 26.16 -28.60
N PHE A 203 -3.58 26.86 -28.54
CA PHE A 203 -4.71 26.80 -29.48
C PHE A 203 -4.93 28.14 -30.18
#